data_2567e70ca17e237e48ea6d4f3b8b02cc
#
_entry.id   2567e70ca17e237e48ea6d4f3b8b02cc
#
_cell.length_a   1.000
_cell.length_b   1.000
_cell.length_c   1.000
_cell.angle_alpha   90.00
_cell.angle_beta   90.00
_cell.angle_gamma   90.00
#
_symmetry.space_group_name_H-M   'P 1'
#
loop_
_entity.id
_entity.type
_entity.pdbx_description
1 polymer ?
#
loop_
_entity_poly.entity_id
_entity_poly.type
_entity_poly.pdbx_seq_one_letter_code
_entity_poly.pdbx_strand_id
1 'polypeptide(L)'
;MYASTFRSPDLHSLLVKSPQTIYAGFDPTSDSLHIGNLLVIMSLIHCQRAGHTPLALVGGATAMIGDPSGKTKDRRAMNIDELAENSSGIQSTLQRIFKHHSDIMWRKDLPAPVVLNNAEWYSSTNVIEFLSNVGRNFRMGDMLRKDSVKSRLDTAEGMSLTEFTYQVFQANDWLHLYNNYKCKIQIGGNDQLGNITAGYELIKRVKNESVFGLTVPLIVTSSGEKFGKTAGNAIWLDRSKTSIFDFYQYFINTPDSDVAARLKSFTFLPENEIKDVLDRHKKSPESRIAQKKLAEQVTILVHSDEGLQSAKRCTHVLYNSSPESLAELTEAEIEDVFKGATKMELLLQPGMTLIDVVMKAKILGRAREVDAIQVINGGGLYVNFRRITNPDAAFIPGEHILHAGFTVIRAGKKRVFLIQWIR
;
A
#
# COMPACT_ATOMS: atom_id res chain seq x y z
N MET A 1 0.29 -18.60 9.12
CA MET A 1 0.69 -17.46 8.27
C MET A 1 1.44 -17.93 7.01
N TYR A 2 2.21 -18.99 7.02
CA TYR A 2 2.95 -19.49 5.85
C TYR A 2 2.15 -20.60 5.14
N ALA A 3 1.97 -20.47 3.81
CA ALA A 3 1.19 -21.44 3.02
C ALA A 3 2.00 -22.68 2.66
N SER A 4 3.30 -22.54 2.45
CA SER A 4 4.22 -23.66 2.30
C SER A 4 5.57 -23.31 2.92
N THR A 5 6.14 -24.27 3.59
CA THR A 5 7.53 -24.26 3.98
C THR A 5 8.19 -25.44 3.26
N PHE A 6 9.40 -25.27 2.75
CA PHE A 6 10.27 -26.44 2.63
C PHE A 6 10.49 -26.92 4.06
N ARG A 7 9.56 -27.76 4.56
CA ARG A 7 9.58 -28.25 5.93
C ARG A 7 10.83 -29.08 6.13
N SER A 8 11.83 -28.43 6.69
CA SER A 8 12.91 -29.14 7.34
C SER A 8 12.79 -28.83 8.84
N PRO A 9 12.81 -29.83 9.71
CA PRO A 9 13.00 -29.62 11.14
C PRO A 9 14.22 -28.74 11.42
N ASP A 10 15.15 -28.68 10.49
CA ASP A 10 16.36 -27.86 10.53
C ASP A 10 16.08 -26.35 10.49
N LEU A 11 14.99 -25.87 9.85
CA LEU A 11 14.65 -24.44 9.83
C LEU A 11 14.32 -23.92 11.24
N HIS A 12 13.49 -24.65 11.99
CA HIS A 12 13.17 -24.26 13.37
C HIS A 12 14.43 -24.24 14.23
N SER A 13 15.25 -25.28 14.14
CA SER A 13 16.52 -25.37 14.86
C SER A 13 17.48 -24.24 14.47
N LEU A 14 17.55 -23.87 13.19
CA LEU A 14 18.36 -22.75 12.69
C LEU A 14 17.93 -21.42 13.30
N LEU A 15 16.60 -21.14 13.28
CA LEU A 15 16.04 -19.88 13.78
C LEU A 15 16.21 -19.71 15.30
N VAL A 16 16.08 -20.81 16.06
CA VAL A 16 16.26 -20.77 17.53
C VAL A 16 17.74 -20.68 17.91
N LYS A 17 18.64 -21.29 17.13
CA LYS A 17 20.06 -21.42 17.48
C LYS A 17 20.82 -20.09 17.40
N SER A 18 20.52 -19.25 16.40
CA SER A 18 21.24 -17.99 16.17
C SER A 18 20.46 -17.03 15.31
N PRO A 19 20.73 -15.69 15.43
CA PRO A 19 20.21 -14.70 14.49
C PRO A 19 20.54 -15.07 13.04
N GLN A 20 19.56 -14.90 12.16
CA GLN A 20 19.68 -15.18 10.73
C GLN A 20 19.42 -13.92 9.91
N THR A 21 20.01 -13.81 8.72
CA THR A 21 19.57 -12.87 7.69
C THR A 21 18.45 -13.49 6.86
N ILE A 22 17.35 -12.77 6.71
CA ILE A 22 16.14 -13.21 6.03
C ILE A 22 15.76 -12.16 5.00
N TYR A 23 15.60 -12.55 3.73
CA TYR A 23 15.29 -11.58 2.70
C TYR A 23 13.96 -11.79 1.99
N ALA A 24 13.45 -10.69 1.44
CA ALA A 24 12.38 -10.68 0.46
C ALA A 24 12.68 -9.67 -0.65
N GLY A 25 12.31 -10.01 -1.89
CA GLY A 25 12.49 -9.16 -3.07
C GLY A 25 11.25 -8.35 -3.40
N PHE A 26 11.45 -7.15 -3.94
CA PHE A 26 10.42 -6.19 -4.37
C PHE A 26 10.84 -5.56 -5.70
N ASP A 27 10.24 -6.03 -6.79
CA ASP A 27 10.49 -5.47 -8.11
C ASP A 27 9.78 -4.12 -8.28
N PRO A 28 10.49 -3.06 -8.69
CA PRO A 28 9.95 -1.71 -8.85
C PRO A 28 9.14 -1.55 -10.15
N THR A 29 8.05 -2.32 -10.26
CA THR A 29 7.09 -2.24 -11.37
C THR A 29 6.12 -1.06 -11.26
N SER A 30 6.22 -0.29 -10.20
CA SER A 30 5.58 0.99 -9.92
C SER A 30 6.44 1.73 -8.88
N ASP A 31 6.26 3.05 -8.78
CA ASP A 31 6.92 3.93 -7.81
C ASP A 31 6.48 3.71 -6.35
N SER A 32 5.48 2.86 -6.09
CA SER A 32 5.03 2.50 -4.75
C SER A 32 4.73 1.01 -4.62
N LEU A 33 4.79 0.53 -3.39
CA LEU A 33 4.26 -0.76 -2.96
C LEU A 33 2.77 -0.64 -2.61
N HIS A 34 2.04 -1.74 -2.68
CA HIS A 34 0.63 -1.83 -2.31
C HIS A 34 0.41 -2.78 -1.13
N ILE A 35 -0.81 -2.84 -0.60
CA ILE A 35 -1.16 -3.69 0.56
C ILE A 35 -0.77 -5.18 0.37
N GLY A 36 -0.80 -5.70 -0.86
CA GLY A 36 -0.33 -7.07 -1.12
C GLY A 36 1.14 -7.28 -0.75
N ASN A 37 1.99 -6.28 -1.01
CA ASN A 37 3.41 -6.31 -0.61
C ASN A 37 3.58 -6.13 0.91
N LEU A 38 2.65 -5.41 1.57
CA LEU A 38 2.70 -5.17 3.01
C LEU A 38 2.74 -6.49 3.81
N LEU A 39 2.06 -7.55 3.36
CA LEU A 39 2.10 -8.84 4.04
C LEU A 39 3.51 -9.45 4.09
N VAL A 40 4.27 -9.29 2.99
CA VAL A 40 5.67 -9.75 2.93
C VAL A 40 6.54 -8.90 3.85
N ILE A 41 6.32 -7.57 3.88
CA ILE A 41 7.01 -6.65 4.80
C ILE A 41 6.70 -7.01 6.26
N MET A 42 5.43 -7.29 6.58
CA MET A 42 5.02 -7.75 7.92
C MET A 42 5.79 -9.01 8.34
N SER A 43 5.99 -9.94 7.40
CA SER A 43 6.74 -11.17 7.67
C SER A 43 8.22 -10.89 7.98
N LEU A 44 8.86 -9.95 7.26
CA LEU A 44 10.22 -9.49 7.56
C LEU A 44 10.29 -8.82 8.94
N ILE A 45 9.31 -7.99 9.29
CA ILE A 45 9.26 -7.32 10.60
C ILE A 45 9.02 -8.33 11.73
N HIS A 46 8.19 -9.36 11.54
CA HIS A 46 8.07 -10.44 12.52
C HIS A 46 9.39 -11.15 12.77
N CYS A 47 10.18 -11.41 11.73
CA CYS A 47 11.52 -11.97 11.85
C CYS A 47 12.46 -11.00 12.59
N GLN A 48 12.39 -9.70 12.29
CA GLN A 48 13.16 -8.66 13.00
C GLN A 48 12.86 -8.64 14.49
N ARG A 49 11.59 -8.71 14.87
CA ARG A 49 11.13 -8.77 16.27
C ARG A 49 11.61 -10.03 17.00
N ALA A 50 11.86 -11.10 16.25
CA ALA A 50 12.45 -12.34 16.77
C ALA A 50 13.99 -12.29 16.84
N GLY A 51 14.64 -11.16 16.53
CA GLY A 51 16.08 -10.97 16.60
C GLY A 51 16.84 -11.34 15.32
N HIS A 52 16.14 -11.56 14.20
CA HIS A 52 16.77 -11.82 12.90
C HIS A 52 16.91 -10.54 12.08
N THR A 53 17.93 -10.46 11.22
CA THR A 53 18.17 -9.30 10.36
C THR A 53 17.28 -9.35 9.12
N PRO A 54 16.30 -8.43 8.95
CA PRO A 54 15.51 -8.36 7.74
C PRO A 54 16.30 -7.69 6.62
N LEU A 55 16.25 -8.27 5.42
CA LEU A 55 16.84 -7.72 4.21
C LEU A 55 15.74 -7.55 3.16
N ALA A 56 15.50 -6.33 2.74
CA ALA A 56 14.60 -6.00 1.66
C ALA A 56 15.42 -5.71 0.39
N LEU A 57 15.22 -6.51 -0.65
CA LEU A 57 15.91 -6.39 -1.92
C LEU A 57 15.03 -5.68 -2.95
N VAL A 58 15.44 -4.51 -3.39
CA VAL A 58 14.81 -3.82 -4.53
C VAL A 58 15.36 -4.43 -5.83
N GLY A 59 14.44 -4.90 -6.67
CA GLY A 59 14.76 -5.58 -7.91
C GLY A 59 15.01 -4.65 -9.10
N GLY A 60 15.92 -3.67 -8.97
CA GLY A 60 16.19 -2.72 -10.03
C GLY A 60 16.65 -3.36 -11.35
N ALA A 61 17.43 -4.43 -11.30
CA ALA A 61 17.79 -5.18 -12.50
C ALA A 61 16.68 -6.18 -12.90
N THR A 62 16.13 -6.92 -11.94
CA THR A 62 15.09 -7.95 -12.21
C THR A 62 13.79 -7.37 -12.75
N ALA A 63 13.44 -6.13 -12.42
CA ALA A 63 12.29 -5.45 -13.00
C ALA A 63 12.39 -5.23 -14.50
N MET A 64 13.62 -5.07 -15.04
CA MET A 64 13.85 -4.99 -16.48
C MET A 64 13.67 -6.33 -17.20
N ILE A 65 13.86 -7.43 -16.47
CA ILE A 65 13.68 -8.79 -16.98
C ILE A 65 12.19 -9.15 -17.00
N GLY A 66 11.48 -8.85 -15.91
CA GLY A 66 10.05 -9.08 -15.76
C GLY A 66 9.72 -10.46 -15.22
N ASP A 67 9.17 -10.50 -13.98
CA ASP A 67 8.72 -11.73 -13.34
C ASP A 67 7.45 -12.28 -14.02
N PRO A 68 7.48 -13.51 -14.59
CA PRO A 68 6.31 -14.14 -15.20
C PRO A 68 5.31 -14.67 -14.18
N SER A 69 5.68 -14.79 -12.90
CA SER A 69 4.87 -15.43 -11.85
C SER A 69 3.50 -14.77 -11.69
N GLY A 70 2.43 -15.57 -11.81
CA GLY A 70 1.05 -15.10 -11.66
C GLY A 70 0.56 -14.13 -12.75
N LYS A 71 1.23 -14.11 -13.92
CA LYS A 71 0.87 -13.28 -15.08
C LYS A 71 0.58 -14.11 -16.32
N THR A 72 -0.29 -13.58 -17.19
CA THR A 72 -0.70 -14.21 -18.45
C THR A 72 -0.16 -13.49 -19.69
N LYS A 73 0.45 -12.31 -19.53
CA LYS A 73 1.01 -11.48 -20.61
C LYS A 73 2.40 -10.99 -20.24
N ASP A 74 3.18 -10.66 -21.25
CA ASP A 74 4.50 -10.06 -21.09
C ASP A 74 4.43 -8.73 -20.32
N ARG A 75 5.46 -8.45 -19.57
CA ARG A 75 5.60 -7.16 -18.88
C ARG A 75 5.99 -6.09 -19.89
N ARG A 76 5.40 -4.90 -19.72
CA ARG A 76 5.86 -3.71 -20.46
C ARG A 76 7.32 -3.44 -20.09
N ALA A 77 8.16 -3.21 -21.10
CA ALA A 77 9.51 -2.72 -20.87
C ALA A 77 9.45 -1.31 -20.24
N MET A 78 10.17 -1.11 -19.16
CA MET A 78 10.34 0.18 -18.50
C MET A 78 11.60 0.87 -19.03
N ASN A 79 11.60 2.20 -19.06
CA ASN A 79 12.82 2.95 -19.32
C ASN A 79 13.66 3.08 -18.04
N ILE A 80 14.92 3.47 -18.18
CA ILE A 80 15.88 3.54 -17.08
C ILE A 80 15.48 4.61 -16.05
N ASP A 81 14.95 5.75 -16.50
CA ASP A 81 14.56 6.84 -15.60
C ASP A 81 13.33 6.44 -14.76
N GLU A 82 12.28 5.87 -15.41
CA GLU A 82 11.11 5.30 -14.72
C GLU A 82 11.53 4.26 -13.68
N LEU A 83 12.48 3.40 -14.04
CA LEU A 83 12.98 2.37 -13.13
C LEU A 83 13.74 2.95 -11.92
N ALA A 84 14.53 4.01 -12.13
CA ALA A 84 15.26 4.68 -11.06
C ALA A 84 14.29 5.37 -10.08
N GLU A 85 13.28 6.09 -10.60
CA GLU A 85 12.22 6.71 -9.78
C GLU A 85 11.45 5.66 -8.97
N ASN A 86 10.99 4.60 -9.63
CA ASN A 86 10.28 3.50 -8.98
C ASN A 86 11.13 2.85 -7.88
N SER A 87 12.40 2.58 -8.16
CA SER A 87 13.32 1.98 -7.19
C SER A 87 13.50 2.86 -5.95
N SER A 88 13.66 4.17 -6.15
CA SER A 88 13.77 5.16 -5.07
C SER A 88 12.49 5.22 -4.23
N GLY A 89 11.32 5.23 -4.87
CA GLY A 89 10.02 5.25 -4.20
C GLY A 89 9.79 4.00 -3.32
N ILE A 90 10.12 2.81 -3.85
CA ILE A 90 10.04 1.55 -3.09
C ILE A 90 11.04 1.55 -1.92
N GLN A 91 12.29 1.95 -2.15
CA GLN A 91 13.32 2.00 -1.12
C GLN A 91 12.89 2.94 0.02
N SER A 92 12.41 4.13 -0.30
CA SER A 92 11.89 5.10 0.68
C SER A 92 10.71 4.53 1.48
N THR A 93 9.80 3.83 0.81
CA THR A 93 8.63 3.20 1.46
C THR A 93 9.05 2.12 2.44
N LEU A 94 9.99 1.24 2.05
CA LEU A 94 10.52 0.18 2.92
C LEU A 94 11.22 0.78 4.15
N GLN A 95 12.12 1.75 3.95
CA GLN A 95 12.83 2.43 5.04
C GLN A 95 11.87 3.11 6.02
N ARG A 96 10.84 3.80 5.50
CA ARG A 96 9.83 4.46 6.31
C ARG A 96 9.04 3.47 7.16
N ILE A 97 8.60 2.35 6.60
CA ILE A 97 7.82 1.34 7.34
C ILE A 97 8.68 0.70 8.45
N PHE A 98 9.91 0.31 8.17
CA PHE A 98 10.81 -0.21 9.20
C PHE A 98 11.06 0.83 10.30
N LYS A 99 11.25 2.10 9.94
CA LYS A 99 11.45 3.21 10.89
C LYS A 99 10.21 3.41 11.76
N HIS A 100 9.00 3.49 11.19
CA HIS A 100 7.78 3.63 11.97
C HIS A 100 7.59 2.45 12.94
N HIS A 101 7.91 1.23 12.50
CA HIS A 101 7.83 0.07 13.36
C HIS A 101 8.80 0.20 14.55
N SER A 102 10.07 0.51 14.31
CA SER A 102 11.08 0.60 15.39
C SER A 102 10.80 1.75 16.34
N ASP A 103 10.46 2.93 15.82
CA ASP A 103 10.39 4.15 16.62
C ASP A 103 9.05 4.28 17.38
N ILE A 104 7.94 3.79 16.79
CA ILE A 104 6.59 4.01 17.31
C ILE A 104 6.00 2.74 17.92
N MET A 105 6.12 1.60 17.23
CA MET A 105 5.39 0.38 17.61
C MET A 105 6.21 -0.59 18.47
N TRP A 106 7.54 -0.48 18.43
CA TRP A 106 8.43 -1.41 19.12
C TRP A 106 9.63 -0.70 19.77
N ARG A 107 9.51 -0.36 21.03
CA ARG A 107 10.52 0.42 21.80
C ARG A 107 11.63 -0.45 22.40
N LYS A 108 12.03 -1.53 21.73
CA LYS A 108 13.14 -2.40 22.14
C LYS A 108 14.18 -2.44 21.02
N ASP A 109 15.40 -2.81 21.37
CA ASP A 109 16.46 -2.98 20.38
C ASP A 109 16.08 -4.02 19.34
N LEU A 110 16.29 -3.65 18.08
CA LEU A 110 16.02 -4.48 16.90
C LEU A 110 17.26 -4.53 16.01
N PRO A 111 17.53 -5.68 15.34
CA PRO A 111 18.52 -5.70 14.28
C PRO A 111 18.18 -4.65 13.20
N ALA A 112 19.18 -3.88 12.77
CA ALA A 112 18.97 -2.88 11.74
C ALA A 112 18.49 -3.55 10.42
N PRO A 113 17.45 -3.03 9.75
CA PRO A 113 17.03 -3.54 8.47
C PRO A 113 18.05 -3.18 7.39
N VAL A 114 18.28 -4.08 6.45
CA VAL A 114 19.14 -3.87 5.29
C VAL A 114 18.26 -3.68 4.06
N VAL A 115 18.46 -2.60 3.31
CA VAL A 115 17.78 -2.35 2.04
C VAL A 115 18.82 -2.24 0.95
N LEU A 116 18.74 -3.12 -0.05
CA LEU A 116 19.69 -3.23 -1.17
C LEU A 116 18.97 -3.11 -2.51
N ASN A 117 19.74 -2.81 -3.56
CA ASN A 117 19.25 -2.83 -4.94
C ASN A 117 20.12 -3.79 -5.78
N ASN A 118 19.50 -4.78 -6.44
CA ASN A 118 20.25 -5.75 -7.22
C ASN A 118 20.91 -5.16 -8.48
N ALA A 119 20.52 -3.97 -8.91
CA ALA A 119 21.23 -3.25 -9.98
C ALA A 119 22.71 -3.01 -9.65
N GLU A 120 23.07 -2.94 -8.35
CA GLU A 120 24.46 -2.70 -7.92
C GLU A 120 25.43 -3.79 -8.39
N TRP A 121 25.04 -5.06 -8.33
CA TRP A 121 25.91 -6.16 -8.77
C TRP A 121 25.72 -6.53 -10.24
N TYR A 122 24.56 -6.26 -10.84
CA TYR A 122 24.36 -6.54 -12.26
C TYR A 122 24.99 -5.50 -13.18
N SER A 123 25.15 -4.25 -12.75
CA SER A 123 25.76 -3.18 -13.55
C SER A 123 27.22 -3.49 -13.97
N SER A 124 27.93 -4.30 -13.19
CA SER A 124 29.31 -4.69 -13.45
C SER A 124 29.47 -6.15 -13.91
N THR A 125 28.37 -6.91 -13.99
CA THR A 125 28.41 -8.33 -14.32
C THR A 125 28.56 -8.53 -15.83
N ASN A 126 29.63 -9.22 -16.25
CA ASN A 126 29.81 -9.61 -17.64
C ASN A 126 28.84 -10.75 -18.03
N VAL A 127 28.18 -10.63 -19.18
CA VAL A 127 27.17 -11.59 -19.64
C VAL A 127 27.75 -13.01 -19.85
N ILE A 128 28.97 -13.10 -20.35
CA ILE A 128 29.62 -14.40 -20.58
C ILE A 128 29.95 -15.08 -19.23
N GLU A 129 30.45 -14.29 -18.27
CA GLU A 129 30.71 -14.80 -16.91
C GLU A 129 29.41 -15.22 -16.22
N PHE A 130 28.34 -14.44 -16.35
CA PHE A 130 27.04 -14.79 -15.80
C PHE A 130 26.54 -16.14 -16.36
N LEU A 131 26.52 -16.29 -17.66
CA LEU A 131 26.07 -17.51 -18.31
C LEU A 131 26.98 -18.72 -17.99
N SER A 132 28.30 -18.52 -17.99
CA SER A 132 29.26 -19.61 -17.74
C SER A 132 29.30 -20.04 -16.27
N ASN A 133 29.11 -19.15 -15.32
CA ASN A 133 29.20 -19.44 -13.89
C ASN A 133 27.83 -19.72 -13.25
N VAL A 134 26.80 -18.96 -13.61
CA VAL A 134 25.45 -19.08 -13.04
C VAL A 134 24.58 -19.92 -13.96
N GLY A 135 24.44 -19.52 -15.23
CA GLY A 135 23.55 -20.16 -16.21
C GLY A 135 23.78 -21.66 -16.37
N ARG A 136 25.04 -22.12 -16.38
CA ARG A 136 25.40 -23.56 -16.48
C ARG A 136 24.81 -24.45 -15.39
N ASN A 137 24.38 -23.88 -14.27
CA ASN A 137 23.78 -24.63 -13.17
C ASN A 137 22.28 -24.88 -13.37
N PHE A 138 21.66 -24.30 -14.37
CA PHE A 138 20.25 -24.48 -14.68
C PHE A 138 20.08 -25.52 -15.82
N ARG A 139 19.05 -26.34 -15.71
CA ARG A 139 18.67 -27.29 -16.75
C ARG A 139 17.36 -26.82 -17.39
N MET A 140 17.36 -26.67 -18.71
CA MET A 140 16.18 -26.22 -19.48
C MET A 140 14.93 -27.04 -19.14
N GLY A 141 15.08 -28.38 -19.05
CA GLY A 141 13.95 -29.24 -18.72
C GLY A 141 13.34 -28.97 -17.34
N ASP A 142 14.15 -28.58 -16.34
CA ASP A 142 13.67 -28.23 -14.99
C ASP A 142 12.97 -26.88 -15.00
N MET A 143 13.55 -25.91 -15.74
CA MET A 143 12.99 -24.58 -15.90
C MET A 143 11.63 -24.62 -16.61
N LEU A 144 11.51 -25.39 -17.69
CA LEU A 144 10.28 -25.57 -18.46
C LEU A 144 9.16 -26.26 -17.67
N ARG A 145 9.49 -27.04 -16.65
CA ARG A 145 8.51 -27.72 -15.80
C ARG A 145 7.87 -26.84 -14.72
N LYS A 146 8.40 -25.63 -14.48
CA LYS A 146 7.83 -24.72 -13.49
C LYS A 146 6.43 -24.27 -13.93
N ASP A 147 5.48 -24.24 -13.01
CA ASP A 147 4.07 -23.92 -13.32
C ASP A 147 3.91 -22.51 -13.91
N SER A 148 4.69 -21.53 -13.44
CA SER A 148 4.72 -20.18 -13.98
C SER A 148 5.18 -20.12 -15.44
N VAL A 149 6.07 -21.03 -15.85
CA VAL A 149 6.54 -21.14 -17.24
C VAL A 149 5.53 -21.88 -18.10
N LYS A 150 5.03 -23.04 -17.63
CA LYS A 150 4.04 -23.84 -18.37
C LYS A 150 2.81 -23.01 -18.72
N SER A 151 2.23 -22.32 -17.72
CA SER A 151 1.03 -21.52 -17.90
C SER A 151 1.19 -20.40 -18.94
N ARG A 152 2.43 -19.91 -19.14
CA ARG A 152 2.75 -18.92 -20.16
C ARG A 152 2.99 -19.53 -21.53
N LEU A 153 3.67 -20.66 -21.60
CA LEU A 153 3.90 -21.37 -22.87
C LEU A 153 2.60 -21.86 -23.51
N ASP A 154 1.58 -22.14 -22.69
CA ASP A 154 0.24 -22.55 -23.16
C ASP A 154 -0.61 -21.37 -23.68
N THR A 155 -0.13 -20.11 -23.58
CA THR A 155 -0.81 -18.94 -24.15
C THR A 155 -0.43 -18.73 -25.62
N ALA A 156 -1.29 -18.07 -26.39
CA ALA A 156 -1.01 -17.76 -27.80
C ALA A 156 0.23 -16.88 -28.01
N GLU A 157 0.56 -16.01 -27.04
CA GLU A 157 1.73 -15.12 -27.09
C GLU A 157 3.03 -15.84 -26.67
N GLY A 158 2.91 -16.93 -25.90
CA GLY A 158 4.07 -17.65 -25.37
C GLY A 158 4.82 -16.86 -24.28
N MET A 159 6.14 -17.05 -24.21
CA MET A 159 7.03 -16.40 -23.24
C MET A 159 8.33 -15.95 -23.92
N SER A 160 8.76 -14.74 -23.67
CA SER A 160 10.04 -14.25 -24.16
C SER A 160 11.22 -14.94 -23.47
N LEU A 161 12.37 -15.00 -24.14
CA LEU A 161 13.62 -15.48 -23.53
C LEU A 161 13.96 -14.65 -22.28
N THR A 162 13.71 -13.36 -22.31
CA THR A 162 13.97 -12.45 -21.20
C THR A 162 13.19 -12.88 -19.95
N GLU A 163 11.86 -12.98 -20.03
CA GLU A 163 11.04 -13.45 -18.91
C GLU A 163 11.40 -14.87 -18.47
N PHE A 164 11.71 -15.77 -19.40
CA PHE A 164 12.11 -17.13 -19.08
C PHE A 164 13.36 -17.18 -18.20
N THR A 165 14.30 -16.26 -18.39
CA THR A 165 15.52 -16.16 -17.58
C THR A 165 15.32 -15.56 -16.19
N TYR A 166 14.17 -14.93 -15.90
CA TYR A 166 13.92 -14.26 -14.62
C TYR A 166 14.27 -15.13 -13.41
N GLN A 167 13.87 -16.40 -13.42
CA GLN A 167 14.16 -17.34 -12.34
C GLN A 167 15.67 -17.52 -12.08
N VAL A 168 16.52 -17.32 -13.10
CA VAL A 168 17.97 -17.40 -12.96
C VAL A 168 18.51 -16.16 -12.22
N PHE A 169 17.95 -14.97 -12.52
CA PHE A 169 18.35 -13.72 -11.87
C PHE A 169 17.98 -13.74 -10.39
N GLN A 170 16.75 -14.06 -10.04
CA GLN A 170 16.34 -14.16 -8.64
C GLN A 170 17.11 -15.21 -7.86
N ALA A 171 17.45 -16.34 -8.50
CA ALA A 171 18.28 -17.37 -7.88
C ALA A 171 19.71 -16.86 -7.64
N ASN A 172 20.29 -16.12 -8.58
CA ASN A 172 21.60 -15.50 -8.44
C ASN A 172 21.59 -14.39 -7.36
N ASP A 173 20.52 -13.63 -7.24
CA ASP A 173 20.36 -12.67 -6.14
C ASP A 173 20.48 -13.37 -4.79
N TRP A 174 19.77 -14.49 -4.61
CA TRP A 174 19.89 -15.23 -3.35
C TRP A 174 21.30 -15.79 -3.13
N LEU A 175 21.97 -16.29 -4.16
CA LEU A 175 23.37 -16.74 -4.06
C LEU A 175 24.30 -15.58 -3.70
N HIS A 176 24.10 -14.39 -4.26
CA HIS A 176 24.82 -13.17 -3.90
C HIS A 176 24.61 -12.79 -2.42
N LEU A 177 23.36 -12.78 -1.98
CA LEU A 177 23.00 -12.50 -0.59
C LEU A 177 23.52 -13.58 0.38
N TYR A 178 23.53 -14.84 -0.04
CA TYR A 178 24.14 -15.92 0.72
C TYR A 178 25.65 -15.69 0.91
N ASN A 179 26.36 -15.35 -0.15
CA ASN A 179 27.81 -15.13 -0.08
C ASN A 179 28.19 -13.94 0.79
N ASN A 180 27.52 -12.82 0.62
CA ASN A 180 27.90 -11.52 1.22
C ASN A 180 27.21 -11.24 2.57
N TYR A 181 25.98 -11.71 2.76
CA TYR A 181 25.15 -11.42 3.94
C TYR A 181 24.80 -12.68 4.74
N LYS A 182 25.31 -13.84 4.36
CA LYS A 182 24.98 -15.14 4.97
C LYS A 182 23.46 -15.42 5.00
N CYS A 183 22.73 -14.89 4.01
CA CYS A 183 21.30 -14.98 3.93
C CYS A 183 20.85 -16.39 3.56
N LYS A 184 20.32 -17.13 4.54
CA LYS A 184 19.87 -18.52 4.38
C LYS A 184 18.37 -18.66 4.17
N ILE A 185 17.60 -17.57 4.30
CA ILE A 185 16.13 -17.66 4.26
C ILE A 185 15.57 -16.64 3.29
N GLN A 186 14.71 -17.08 2.36
CA GLN A 186 13.94 -16.22 1.46
C GLN A 186 12.46 -16.30 1.78
N ILE A 187 11.78 -15.14 1.82
CA ILE A 187 10.33 -15.02 1.95
C ILE A 187 9.76 -14.44 0.66
N GLY A 188 8.66 -15.00 0.15
CA GLY A 188 7.94 -14.46 -1.01
C GLY A 188 6.44 -14.78 -0.96
N GLY A 189 5.67 -14.28 -1.91
CA GLY A 189 4.29 -14.74 -2.13
C GLY A 189 4.25 -16.19 -2.61
N ASN A 190 3.09 -16.82 -2.56
CA ASN A 190 2.93 -18.20 -3.09
C ASN A 190 3.29 -18.34 -4.56
N ASP A 191 3.06 -17.28 -5.34
CA ASP A 191 3.44 -17.18 -6.74
C ASP A 191 4.97 -17.28 -6.95
N GLN A 192 5.75 -16.95 -5.93
CA GLN A 192 7.22 -16.96 -5.95
C GLN A 192 7.83 -18.35 -5.68
N LEU A 193 7.02 -19.38 -5.39
CA LEU A 193 7.53 -20.71 -5.02
C LEU A 193 8.50 -21.28 -6.07
N GLY A 194 8.20 -21.11 -7.36
CA GLY A 194 9.06 -21.56 -8.45
C GLY A 194 10.44 -20.88 -8.46
N ASN A 195 10.46 -19.56 -8.29
CA ASN A 195 11.69 -18.75 -8.25
C ASN A 195 12.51 -19.06 -6.98
N ILE A 196 11.85 -19.18 -5.83
CA ILE A 196 12.49 -19.57 -4.55
C ILE A 196 13.14 -20.95 -4.68
N THR A 197 12.43 -21.90 -5.30
CA THR A 197 12.98 -23.25 -5.55
C THR A 197 14.23 -23.20 -6.45
N ALA A 198 14.21 -22.36 -7.49
CA ALA A 198 15.37 -22.17 -8.36
C ALA A 198 16.60 -21.67 -7.58
N GLY A 199 16.42 -20.74 -6.66
CA GLY A 199 17.47 -20.24 -5.78
C GLY A 199 18.00 -21.29 -4.80
N TYR A 200 17.10 -22.08 -4.20
CA TYR A 200 17.47 -23.20 -3.35
C TYR A 200 18.33 -24.21 -4.12
N GLU A 201 17.91 -24.61 -5.32
CA GLU A 201 18.63 -25.57 -6.16
C GLU A 201 20.02 -25.04 -6.58
N LEU A 202 20.13 -23.76 -6.91
CA LEU A 202 21.39 -23.11 -7.26
C LEU A 202 22.38 -23.16 -6.10
N ILE A 203 21.97 -22.69 -4.92
CA ILE A 203 22.83 -22.64 -3.73
C ILE A 203 23.24 -24.07 -3.31
N LYS A 204 22.31 -25.00 -3.33
CA LYS A 204 22.61 -26.41 -3.03
C LYS A 204 23.66 -27.00 -3.99
N ARG A 205 23.56 -26.66 -5.29
CA ARG A 205 24.50 -27.16 -6.33
C ARG A 205 25.87 -26.51 -6.22
N VAL A 206 25.94 -25.21 -5.99
CA VAL A 206 27.19 -24.43 -6.00
C VAL A 206 27.94 -24.49 -4.67
N LYS A 207 27.19 -24.47 -3.55
CA LYS A 207 27.76 -24.38 -2.21
C LYS A 207 27.63 -25.66 -1.39
N ASN A 208 26.81 -26.60 -1.84
CA ASN A 208 26.41 -27.79 -1.08
C ASN A 208 25.80 -27.51 0.29
N GLU A 209 25.16 -26.30 0.41
CA GLU A 209 24.54 -25.82 1.64
C GLU A 209 23.01 -25.86 1.55
N SER A 210 22.36 -25.98 2.71
CA SER A 210 20.91 -25.92 2.82
C SER A 210 20.46 -24.49 3.13
N VAL A 211 19.50 -23.99 2.34
CA VAL A 211 18.79 -22.74 2.54
C VAL A 211 17.29 -22.99 2.59
N PHE A 212 16.47 -22.03 3.00
CA PHE A 212 15.06 -22.26 3.29
C PHE A 212 14.20 -21.20 2.61
N GLY A 213 13.14 -21.66 1.93
CA GLY A 213 12.13 -20.81 1.32
C GLY A 213 10.84 -20.81 2.15
N LEU A 214 10.27 -19.64 2.37
CA LEU A 214 8.97 -19.46 3.03
C LEU A 214 8.03 -18.72 2.09
N THR A 215 6.79 -19.19 1.97
CA THR A 215 5.79 -18.44 1.21
C THR A 215 4.66 -17.96 2.09
N VAL A 216 4.19 -16.73 1.82
CA VAL A 216 2.99 -16.18 2.41
C VAL A 216 1.81 -16.36 1.45
N PRO A 217 0.60 -16.68 1.96
CA PRO A 217 -0.56 -16.89 1.11
C PRO A 217 -0.99 -15.59 0.43
N LEU A 218 -1.53 -15.70 -0.77
CA LEU A 218 -2.29 -14.64 -1.39
C LEU A 218 -3.53 -14.38 -0.53
N ILE A 219 -3.72 -13.13 -0.12
CA ILE A 219 -4.90 -12.75 0.62
C ILE A 219 -6.03 -12.48 -0.37
N VAL A 220 -7.14 -13.18 -0.19
CA VAL A 220 -8.40 -12.93 -0.89
C VAL A 220 -9.46 -12.44 0.11
N THR A 221 -10.42 -11.71 -0.40
CA THR A 221 -11.63 -11.35 0.36
C THR A 221 -12.56 -12.56 0.49
N SER A 222 -13.54 -12.49 1.36
CA SER A 222 -14.60 -13.50 1.45
C SER A 222 -15.38 -13.67 0.13
N SER A 223 -15.38 -12.65 -0.75
CA SER A 223 -15.94 -12.71 -2.11
C SER A 223 -15.00 -13.36 -3.14
N GLY A 224 -13.78 -13.76 -2.76
CA GLY A 224 -12.80 -14.37 -3.67
C GLY A 224 -11.95 -13.38 -4.46
N GLU A 225 -12.13 -12.08 -4.28
CA GLU A 225 -11.31 -11.05 -4.92
C GLU A 225 -9.95 -10.90 -4.25
N LYS A 226 -8.93 -10.50 -5.03
CA LYS A 226 -7.60 -10.21 -4.46
C LYS A 226 -7.70 -9.03 -3.48
N PHE A 227 -7.28 -9.24 -2.23
CA PHE A 227 -7.23 -8.18 -1.23
C PHE A 227 -6.28 -7.05 -1.64
N GLY A 228 -6.65 -5.80 -1.31
CA GLY A 228 -5.84 -4.63 -1.66
C GLY A 228 -6.23 -3.98 -2.99
N LYS A 229 -7.39 -4.35 -3.56
CA LYS A 229 -7.95 -3.68 -4.75
C LYS A 229 -9.37 -3.18 -4.46
N THR A 230 -9.67 -1.95 -4.89
CA THR A 230 -11.02 -1.38 -4.87
C THR A 230 -11.38 -0.95 -6.28
N ALA A 231 -12.52 -1.42 -6.82
CA ALA A 231 -12.99 -1.09 -8.17
C ALA A 231 -11.89 -1.17 -9.26
N GLY A 232 -10.96 -2.13 -9.13
CA GLY A 232 -9.84 -2.33 -10.06
C GLY A 232 -8.54 -1.58 -9.70
N ASN A 233 -8.56 -0.68 -8.72
CA ASN A 233 -7.37 0.07 -8.28
C ASN A 233 -6.71 -0.57 -7.06
N ALA A 234 -5.36 -0.60 -7.05
CA ALA A 234 -4.59 -1.03 -5.89
C ALA A 234 -4.65 0.02 -4.77
N ILE A 235 -4.64 -0.44 -3.51
CA ILE A 235 -4.43 0.43 -2.35
C ILE A 235 -2.93 0.51 -2.10
N TRP A 236 -2.38 1.69 -2.35
CA TRP A 236 -0.95 1.96 -2.30
C TRP A 236 -0.49 2.33 -0.89
N LEU A 237 0.79 2.08 -0.61
CA LEU A 237 1.43 2.46 0.66
C LEU A 237 2.00 3.89 0.62
N ASP A 238 2.02 4.51 -0.56
CA ASP A 238 2.38 5.91 -0.74
C ASP A 238 1.14 6.80 -0.72
N ARG A 239 1.21 7.87 0.09
CA ARG A 239 0.12 8.83 0.28
C ARG A 239 -0.23 9.64 -0.98
N SER A 240 0.69 9.77 -1.92
CA SER A 240 0.44 10.47 -3.18
C SER A 240 -0.49 9.69 -4.11
N LYS A 241 -0.56 8.36 -3.95
CA LYS A 241 -1.40 7.45 -4.76
C LYS A 241 -2.68 7.04 -4.05
N THR A 242 -2.60 6.78 -2.75
CA THR A 242 -3.75 6.52 -1.90
C THR A 242 -3.63 7.43 -0.68
N SER A 243 -4.55 8.37 -0.53
CA SER A 243 -4.53 9.29 0.60
C SER A 243 -4.55 8.52 1.93
N ILE A 244 -4.00 9.12 2.98
CA ILE A 244 -4.00 8.49 4.31
C ILE A 244 -5.43 8.21 4.78
N PHE A 245 -6.35 9.11 4.44
CA PHE A 245 -7.78 8.95 4.71
C PHE A 245 -8.37 7.74 3.97
N ASP A 246 -8.17 7.62 2.65
CA ASP A 246 -8.66 6.47 1.85
C ASP A 246 -8.04 5.14 2.33
N PHE A 247 -6.74 5.17 2.67
CA PHE A 247 -6.03 4.03 3.23
C PHE A 247 -6.65 3.57 4.56
N TYR A 248 -6.90 4.49 5.48
CA TYR A 248 -7.56 4.22 6.75
C TYR A 248 -8.98 3.69 6.55
N GLN A 249 -9.77 4.34 5.67
CA GLN A 249 -11.15 3.93 5.35
C GLN A 249 -11.21 2.53 4.73
N TYR A 250 -10.23 2.15 3.93
CA TYR A 250 -10.16 0.80 3.39
C TYR A 250 -10.18 -0.26 4.48
N PHE A 251 -9.39 -0.07 5.55
CA PHE A 251 -9.37 -1.02 6.68
C PHE A 251 -10.59 -0.89 7.60
N ILE A 252 -11.12 0.32 7.79
CA ILE A 252 -12.39 0.54 8.50
C ILE A 252 -13.53 -0.22 7.82
N ASN A 253 -13.55 -0.27 6.50
CA ASN A 253 -14.60 -0.93 5.72
C ASN A 253 -14.38 -2.45 5.53
N THR A 254 -13.41 -3.05 6.23
CA THR A 254 -13.23 -4.51 6.22
C THR A 254 -14.51 -5.21 6.70
N PRO A 255 -15.03 -6.22 5.95
CA PRO A 255 -16.18 -7.01 6.39
C PRO A 255 -15.90 -7.75 7.71
N ASP A 256 -16.96 -7.97 8.51
CA ASP A 256 -16.84 -8.69 9.80
C ASP A 256 -16.36 -10.13 9.61
N SER A 257 -16.69 -10.77 8.47
CA SER A 257 -16.19 -12.09 8.09
C SER A 257 -14.66 -12.14 7.94
N ASP A 258 -14.04 -11.03 7.55
CA ASP A 258 -12.63 -10.96 7.18
C ASP A 258 -11.75 -10.37 8.30
N VAL A 259 -12.31 -9.54 9.19
CA VAL A 259 -11.55 -8.71 10.13
C VAL A 259 -10.65 -9.53 11.06
N ALA A 260 -11.08 -10.71 11.49
CA ALA A 260 -10.27 -11.59 12.34
C ALA A 260 -8.98 -12.06 11.63
N ALA A 261 -9.10 -12.46 10.37
CA ALA A 261 -7.94 -12.86 9.57
C ALA A 261 -7.01 -11.66 9.28
N ARG A 262 -7.59 -10.46 9.06
CA ARG A 262 -6.80 -9.24 8.80
C ARG A 262 -6.05 -8.76 10.03
N LEU A 263 -6.66 -8.81 11.23
CA LEU A 263 -5.96 -8.51 12.49
C LEU A 263 -4.74 -9.42 12.68
N LYS A 264 -4.87 -10.71 12.42
CA LYS A 264 -3.75 -11.66 12.51
C LYS A 264 -2.65 -11.41 11.46
N SER A 265 -3.02 -10.95 10.26
CA SER A 265 -2.08 -10.80 9.14
C SER A 265 -1.39 -9.44 9.09
N PHE A 266 -2.05 -8.38 9.53
CA PHE A 266 -1.60 -6.99 9.36
C PHE A 266 -1.33 -6.26 10.67
N THR A 267 -1.35 -6.93 11.81
CA THR A 267 -0.99 -6.32 13.08
C THR A 267 0.04 -7.15 13.84
N PHE A 268 0.70 -6.51 14.80
CA PHE A 268 1.63 -7.15 15.72
C PHE A 268 1.01 -7.41 17.09
N LEU A 269 -0.31 -7.37 17.18
CA LEU A 269 -1.05 -7.63 18.41
C LEU A 269 -0.87 -9.09 18.84
N PRO A 270 -0.68 -9.37 20.13
CA PRO A 270 -0.65 -10.73 20.63
C PRO A 270 -2.03 -11.39 20.49
N GLU A 271 -2.06 -12.72 20.40
CA GLU A 271 -3.30 -13.47 20.14
C GLU A 271 -4.38 -13.24 21.20
N ASN A 272 -4.00 -13.07 22.47
CA ASN A 272 -4.93 -12.75 23.55
C ASN A 272 -5.61 -11.38 23.35
N GLU A 273 -4.87 -10.37 22.90
CA GLU A 273 -5.42 -9.04 22.60
C GLU A 273 -6.35 -9.09 21.36
N ILE A 274 -5.95 -9.83 20.31
CA ILE A 274 -6.82 -10.05 19.13
C ILE A 274 -8.13 -10.71 19.56
N LYS A 275 -8.06 -11.72 20.41
CA LYS A 275 -9.26 -12.41 20.93
C LYS A 275 -10.16 -11.46 21.69
N ASP A 276 -9.62 -10.67 22.62
CA ASP A 276 -10.38 -9.68 23.39
C ASP A 276 -11.08 -8.65 22.48
N VAL A 277 -10.34 -8.11 21.49
CA VAL A 277 -10.90 -7.18 20.51
C VAL A 277 -12.06 -7.81 19.73
N LEU A 278 -11.92 -9.06 19.29
CA LEU A 278 -12.95 -9.78 18.55
C LEU A 278 -14.17 -10.12 19.43
N ASP A 279 -13.96 -10.48 20.68
CA ASP A 279 -15.06 -10.79 21.61
C ASP A 279 -15.85 -9.52 21.98
N ARG A 280 -15.18 -8.38 22.11
CA ARG A 280 -15.85 -7.07 22.28
C ARG A 280 -16.60 -6.66 21.00
N HIS A 281 -16.00 -6.87 19.82
CA HIS A 281 -16.65 -6.57 18.54
C HIS A 281 -17.91 -7.39 18.32
N LYS A 282 -17.92 -8.69 18.67
CA LYS A 282 -19.11 -9.55 18.58
C LYS A 282 -20.30 -9.07 19.43
N LYS A 283 -20.04 -8.37 20.55
CA LYS A 283 -21.09 -7.82 21.42
C LYS A 283 -21.73 -6.56 20.83
N SER A 284 -21.02 -5.81 20.00
CA SER A 284 -21.46 -4.55 19.41
C SER A 284 -20.81 -4.35 18.02
N PRO A 285 -21.23 -5.12 17.00
CA PRO A 285 -20.61 -5.07 15.67
C PRO A 285 -20.71 -3.69 15.00
N GLU A 286 -21.80 -2.97 15.25
CA GLU A 286 -22.04 -1.61 14.74
C GLU A 286 -20.98 -0.60 15.20
N SER A 287 -20.34 -0.83 16.33
CA SER A 287 -19.24 -0.01 16.85
C SER A 287 -17.93 -0.19 16.10
N ARG A 288 -17.82 -1.22 15.27
CA ARG A 288 -16.65 -1.54 14.40
C ARG A 288 -15.32 -1.54 15.17
N ILE A 289 -15.32 -2.07 16.40
CA ILE A 289 -14.14 -2.05 17.29
C ILE A 289 -12.96 -2.77 16.65
N ALA A 290 -13.19 -3.93 16.03
CA ALA A 290 -12.15 -4.73 15.41
C ALA A 290 -11.55 -4.02 14.18
N GLN A 291 -12.39 -3.43 13.32
CA GLN A 291 -11.95 -2.68 12.15
C GLN A 291 -11.19 -1.41 12.54
N LYS A 292 -11.65 -0.68 13.57
CA LYS A 292 -10.95 0.49 14.09
C LYS A 292 -9.55 0.11 14.58
N LYS A 293 -9.44 -0.96 15.37
CA LYS A 293 -8.14 -1.43 15.87
C LYS A 293 -7.21 -1.85 14.72
N LEU A 294 -7.74 -2.57 13.72
CA LEU A 294 -7.00 -2.95 12.51
C LEU A 294 -6.50 -1.71 11.75
N ALA A 295 -7.40 -0.78 11.43
CA ALA A 295 -7.07 0.45 10.70
C ALA A 295 -6.04 1.30 11.44
N GLU A 296 -6.16 1.45 12.76
CA GLU A 296 -5.19 2.16 13.60
C GLU A 296 -3.79 1.55 13.49
N GLN A 297 -3.68 0.23 13.70
CA GLN A 297 -2.38 -0.44 13.70
C GLN A 297 -1.69 -0.38 12.34
N VAL A 298 -2.44 -0.58 11.26
CA VAL A 298 -1.86 -0.56 9.91
C VAL A 298 -1.51 0.87 9.48
N THR A 299 -2.34 1.86 9.84
CA THR A 299 -2.07 3.27 9.51
C THR A 299 -0.85 3.79 10.26
N ILE A 300 -0.68 3.46 11.55
CA ILE A 300 0.54 3.82 12.29
C ILE A 300 1.78 3.22 11.62
N LEU A 301 1.72 1.94 11.23
CA LEU A 301 2.86 1.28 10.59
C LEU A 301 3.28 1.96 9.29
N VAL A 302 2.30 2.32 8.44
CA VAL A 302 2.59 2.83 7.09
C VAL A 302 2.76 4.35 7.08
N HIS A 303 1.96 5.09 7.87
CA HIS A 303 1.82 6.55 7.79
C HIS A 303 2.12 7.30 9.11
N SER A 304 2.64 6.60 10.13
CA SER A 304 2.93 7.13 11.48
C SER A 304 1.69 7.45 12.34
N ASP A 305 1.94 7.88 13.57
CA ASP A 305 0.88 8.35 14.46
C ASP A 305 0.24 9.66 13.95
N GLU A 306 1.03 10.56 13.37
CA GLU A 306 0.52 11.81 12.76
C GLU A 306 -0.46 11.50 11.62
N GLY A 307 -0.12 10.51 10.76
CA GLY A 307 -1.02 10.05 9.71
C GLY A 307 -2.31 9.45 10.28
N LEU A 308 -2.24 8.69 11.37
CA LEU A 308 -3.43 8.18 12.04
C LEU A 308 -4.31 9.30 12.58
N GLN A 309 -3.72 10.32 13.23
CA GLN A 309 -4.50 11.47 13.74
C GLN A 309 -5.17 12.23 12.60
N SER A 310 -4.46 12.45 11.48
CA SER A 310 -5.03 13.05 10.27
C SER A 310 -6.24 12.25 9.76
N ALA A 311 -6.10 10.93 9.58
CA ALA A 311 -7.21 10.08 9.14
C ALA A 311 -8.41 10.09 10.10
N LYS A 312 -8.15 10.17 11.42
CA LYS A 312 -9.21 10.28 12.43
C LYS A 312 -9.94 11.63 12.35
N ARG A 313 -9.23 12.77 12.19
CA ARG A 313 -9.87 14.08 11.96
C ARG A 313 -10.76 14.05 10.73
N CYS A 314 -10.23 13.58 9.60
CA CYS A 314 -11.00 13.45 8.36
C CYS A 314 -12.25 12.59 8.54
N THR A 315 -12.11 11.44 9.23
CA THR A 315 -13.24 10.55 9.53
C THR A 315 -14.29 11.24 10.41
N HIS A 316 -13.85 11.95 11.45
CA HIS A 316 -14.75 12.68 12.34
C HIS A 316 -15.59 13.74 11.60
N VAL A 317 -14.96 14.49 10.68
CA VAL A 317 -15.64 15.50 9.87
C VAL A 317 -16.73 14.88 8.99
N LEU A 318 -16.46 13.75 8.37
CA LEU A 318 -17.44 13.10 7.50
C LEU A 318 -18.67 12.57 8.26
N TYR A 319 -18.47 12.05 9.46
CA TYR A 319 -19.57 11.44 10.23
C TYR A 319 -20.33 12.48 11.08
N ASN A 320 -19.66 13.48 11.61
CA ASN A 320 -20.30 14.48 12.50
C ASN A 320 -20.77 15.74 11.78
N SER A 321 -20.23 16.02 10.58
CA SER A 321 -20.64 17.16 9.72
C SER A 321 -20.80 18.49 10.47
N SER A 322 -19.91 18.78 11.44
CA SER A 322 -19.96 20.04 12.19
C SER A 322 -19.03 21.07 11.54
N PRO A 323 -19.42 22.37 11.53
CA PRO A 323 -18.57 23.44 11.03
C PRO A 323 -17.23 23.55 11.76
N GLU A 324 -17.25 23.29 13.06
CA GLU A 324 -16.07 23.37 13.94
C GLU A 324 -15.04 22.29 13.56
N SER A 325 -15.51 21.04 13.36
CA SER A 325 -14.63 19.95 12.94
C SER A 325 -14.03 20.17 11.53
N LEU A 326 -14.80 20.80 10.63
CA LEU A 326 -14.32 21.15 9.30
C LEU A 326 -13.22 22.21 9.34
N ALA A 327 -13.29 23.14 10.29
CA ALA A 327 -12.31 24.21 10.47
C ALA A 327 -10.93 23.71 10.98
N GLU A 328 -10.88 22.49 11.56
CA GLU A 328 -9.65 21.87 12.06
C GLU A 328 -8.83 21.20 10.95
N LEU A 329 -9.42 21.01 9.76
CA LEU A 329 -8.75 20.35 8.65
C LEU A 329 -7.73 21.25 7.96
N THR A 330 -6.59 20.66 7.60
CA THR A 330 -5.62 21.28 6.69
C THR A 330 -6.14 21.26 5.25
N GLU A 331 -5.50 22.04 4.38
CA GLU A 331 -5.82 22.08 2.94
C GLU A 331 -5.80 20.68 2.33
N ALA A 332 -4.73 19.91 2.54
CA ALA A 332 -4.60 18.56 2.03
C ALA A 332 -5.69 17.60 2.57
N GLU A 333 -6.06 17.73 3.84
CA GLU A 333 -7.13 16.93 4.45
C GLU A 333 -8.50 17.29 3.86
N ILE A 334 -8.76 18.56 3.58
CA ILE A 334 -10.00 18.98 2.89
C ILE A 334 -10.05 18.37 1.48
N GLU A 335 -8.96 18.44 0.75
CA GLU A 335 -8.88 17.85 -0.59
C GLU A 335 -9.11 16.34 -0.58
N ASP A 336 -8.53 15.64 0.39
CA ASP A 336 -8.70 14.20 0.55
C ASP A 336 -10.15 13.83 0.90
N VAL A 337 -10.75 14.52 1.87
CA VAL A 337 -12.15 14.28 2.31
C VAL A 337 -13.14 14.53 1.18
N PHE A 338 -12.91 15.59 0.40
CA PHE A 338 -13.80 16.02 -0.67
C PHE A 338 -13.28 15.72 -2.08
N LYS A 339 -12.44 14.71 -2.24
CA LYS A 339 -11.80 14.29 -3.52
C LYS A 339 -12.79 14.10 -4.68
N GLY A 340 -14.04 13.72 -4.39
CA GLY A 340 -15.11 13.59 -5.39
C GLY A 340 -15.94 14.87 -5.61
N ALA A 341 -15.64 15.95 -4.91
CA ALA A 341 -16.36 17.22 -5.06
C ALA A 341 -15.93 17.95 -6.33
N THR A 342 -16.86 18.75 -6.90
CA THR A 342 -16.51 19.67 -7.99
C THR A 342 -15.69 20.82 -7.42
N LYS A 343 -14.41 20.92 -7.80
CA LYS A 343 -13.54 22.04 -7.41
C LYS A 343 -13.74 23.23 -8.33
N MET A 344 -13.74 24.43 -7.74
CA MET A 344 -13.89 25.69 -8.43
C MET A 344 -13.05 26.76 -7.75
N GLU A 345 -12.43 27.61 -8.56
CA GLU A 345 -11.69 28.78 -8.08
C GLU A 345 -12.56 30.02 -8.23
N LEU A 346 -12.65 30.83 -7.20
CA LEU A 346 -13.36 32.11 -7.23
C LEU A 346 -12.48 33.22 -6.67
N LEU A 347 -12.55 34.40 -7.34
CA LEU A 347 -11.95 35.62 -6.83
C LEU A 347 -12.86 36.24 -5.76
N LEU A 348 -12.31 36.48 -4.59
CA LEU A 348 -13.05 37.12 -3.51
C LEU A 348 -13.26 38.63 -3.85
N GLN A 349 -14.50 39.07 -3.85
CA GLN A 349 -14.88 40.47 -4.11
C GLN A 349 -15.61 41.06 -2.91
N PRO A 350 -15.32 42.30 -2.54
CA PRO A 350 -16.05 42.99 -1.46
C PRO A 350 -17.56 43.05 -1.77
N GLY A 351 -18.37 42.83 -0.74
CA GLY A 351 -19.84 42.95 -0.84
C GLY A 351 -20.55 41.78 -1.49
N MET A 352 -19.86 40.66 -1.75
CA MET A 352 -20.53 39.44 -2.26
C MET A 352 -21.58 38.95 -1.27
N THR A 353 -22.71 38.49 -1.81
CA THR A 353 -23.75 37.75 -1.10
C THR A 353 -23.64 36.24 -1.29
N LEU A 354 -24.37 35.47 -0.51
CA LEU A 354 -24.42 34.01 -0.69
C LEU A 354 -24.96 33.61 -2.07
N ILE A 355 -25.96 34.37 -2.60
CA ILE A 355 -26.44 34.08 -3.95
C ILE A 355 -25.40 34.35 -5.02
N ASP A 356 -24.59 35.42 -4.88
CA ASP A 356 -23.50 35.71 -5.81
C ASP A 356 -22.50 34.57 -5.89
N VAL A 357 -22.12 33.98 -4.75
CA VAL A 357 -21.22 32.83 -4.69
C VAL A 357 -21.84 31.61 -5.41
N VAL A 358 -23.10 31.32 -5.14
CA VAL A 358 -23.83 30.20 -5.74
C VAL A 358 -23.93 30.35 -7.25
N MET A 359 -24.21 31.56 -7.74
CA MET A 359 -24.34 31.86 -9.18
C MET A 359 -22.98 31.83 -9.89
N LYS A 360 -21.97 32.52 -9.33
CA LYS A 360 -20.60 32.54 -9.91
C LYS A 360 -19.97 31.15 -9.94
N ALA A 361 -20.16 30.34 -8.89
CA ALA A 361 -19.70 28.97 -8.80
C ALA A 361 -20.58 27.98 -9.57
N LYS A 362 -21.66 28.41 -10.21
CA LYS A 362 -22.60 27.55 -10.93
C LYS A 362 -23.04 26.32 -10.14
N ILE A 363 -23.22 26.46 -8.82
CA ILE A 363 -23.55 25.36 -7.90
C ILE A 363 -24.82 24.60 -8.34
N LEU A 364 -25.79 25.32 -8.90
CA LEU A 364 -27.04 24.77 -9.41
C LEU A 364 -27.05 24.63 -10.96
N GLY A 365 -25.87 24.62 -11.57
CA GLY A 365 -25.71 24.49 -13.01
C GLY A 365 -26.14 25.75 -13.77
N ARG A 366 -27.05 25.61 -14.74
CA ARG A 366 -27.59 26.73 -15.53
C ARG A 366 -28.89 27.29 -14.97
N ALA A 367 -29.18 27.08 -13.68
CA ALA A 367 -30.37 27.62 -13.05
C ALA A 367 -30.35 29.14 -13.11
N ARG A 368 -31.54 29.74 -13.28
CA ARG A 368 -31.71 31.21 -13.18
C ARG A 368 -31.57 31.61 -11.71
N GLU A 369 -31.24 32.87 -11.46
CA GLU A 369 -31.07 33.40 -10.11
C GLU A 369 -32.35 33.20 -9.27
N VAL A 370 -33.53 33.40 -9.84
CA VAL A 370 -34.83 33.19 -9.19
C VAL A 370 -34.96 31.73 -8.69
N ASP A 371 -34.54 30.75 -9.51
CA ASP A 371 -34.60 29.36 -9.15
C ASP A 371 -33.60 29.02 -8.03
N ALA A 372 -32.43 29.68 -8.05
CA ALA A 372 -31.41 29.53 -7.01
C ALA A 372 -31.88 30.12 -5.68
N ILE A 373 -32.52 31.27 -5.71
CA ILE A 373 -33.16 31.91 -4.54
C ILE A 373 -34.21 30.99 -3.91
N GLN A 374 -35.07 30.36 -4.71
CA GLN A 374 -36.04 29.39 -4.21
C GLN A 374 -35.38 28.20 -3.51
N VAL A 375 -34.30 27.68 -4.05
CA VAL A 375 -33.55 26.55 -3.44
C VAL A 375 -32.92 26.99 -2.11
N ILE A 376 -32.35 28.18 -2.04
CA ILE A 376 -31.78 28.72 -0.80
C ILE A 376 -32.87 28.93 0.25
N ASN A 377 -33.95 29.60 -0.09
CA ASN A 377 -35.08 29.87 0.82
C ASN A 377 -35.70 28.58 1.36
N GLY A 378 -35.75 27.51 0.50
CA GLY A 378 -36.16 26.18 0.90
C GLY A 378 -35.13 25.44 1.76
N GLY A 379 -33.93 26.04 2.00
CA GLY A 379 -32.84 25.44 2.76
C GLY A 379 -32.18 24.22 2.09
N GLY A 380 -32.18 24.24 0.75
CA GLY A 380 -31.55 23.20 -0.07
C GLY A 380 -30.03 23.31 -0.19
N LEU A 381 -29.43 24.37 0.37
CA LEU A 381 -27.99 24.61 0.34
C LEU A 381 -27.40 24.72 1.77
N TYR A 382 -26.15 24.23 1.86
CA TYR A 382 -25.36 24.27 3.08
C TYR A 382 -23.97 24.84 2.75
N VAL A 383 -23.51 25.78 3.53
CA VAL A 383 -22.15 26.36 3.49
C VAL A 383 -21.40 25.90 4.73
N ASN A 384 -20.25 25.24 4.57
CA ASN A 384 -19.47 24.67 5.67
C ASN A 384 -20.36 23.90 6.67
N PHE A 385 -21.25 23.05 6.14
CA PHE A 385 -22.27 22.28 6.87
C PHE A 385 -23.40 23.08 7.54
N ARG A 386 -23.34 24.42 7.54
CA ARG A 386 -24.43 25.26 8.04
C ARG A 386 -25.49 25.44 6.95
N ARG A 387 -26.74 25.21 7.30
CA ARG A 387 -27.88 25.41 6.39
C ARG A 387 -28.08 26.90 6.16
N ILE A 388 -28.17 27.32 4.90
CA ILE A 388 -28.46 28.70 4.52
C ILE A 388 -29.90 28.82 4.04
N THR A 389 -30.58 29.92 4.44
CA THR A 389 -31.98 30.21 4.08
C THR A 389 -32.19 31.63 3.61
N ASN A 390 -31.16 32.52 3.71
CA ASN A 390 -31.22 33.87 3.22
C ASN A 390 -30.23 34.03 2.05
N PRO A 391 -30.70 34.24 0.81
CA PRO A 391 -29.82 34.40 -0.36
C PRO A 391 -29.03 35.71 -0.32
N ASP A 392 -29.61 36.78 0.25
CA ASP A 392 -29.02 38.13 0.31
C ASP A 392 -28.07 38.30 1.51
N ALA A 393 -27.88 37.26 2.33
CA ALA A 393 -26.92 37.32 3.42
C ALA A 393 -25.51 37.59 2.89
N ALA A 394 -24.81 38.51 3.54
CA ALA A 394 -23.44 38.86 3.17
C ALA A 394 -22.51 37.62 3.28
N PHE A 395 -21.67 37.40 2.28
CA PHE A 395 -20.62 36.41 2.34
C PHE A 395 -19.45 36.97 3.16
N ILE A 396 -19.29 36.49 4.39
CA ILE A 396 -18.31 36.98 5.37
C ILE A 396 -17.08 36.04 5.32
N PRO A 397 -15.90 36.54 4.86
CA PRO A 397 -14.69 35.71 4.74
C PRO A 397 -14.31 34.96 6.02
N GLY A 398 -14.37 35.66 7.17
CA GLY A 398 -14.01 35.06 8.47
C GLY A 398 -14.98 33.99 8.98
N GLU A 399 -16.17 33.86 8.37
CA GLU A 399 -17.18 32.87 8.73
C GLU A 399 -17.33 31.76 7.68
N HIS A 400 -17.27 32.16 6.40
CA HIS A 400 -17.59 31.29 5.29
C HIS A 400 -16.35 30.67 4.60
N ILE A 401 -15.16 31.26 4.80
CA ILE A 401 -13.90 30.72 4.30
C ILE A 401 -13.15 30.06 5.45
N LEU A 402 -12.87 28.79 5.29
CA LEU A 402 -12.05 28.03 6.24
C LEU A 402 -10.60 28.54 6.27
N HIS A 403 -9.86 28.28 7.34
CA HIS A 403 -8.44 28.68 7.46
C HIS A 403 -7.57 28.21 6.29
N ALA A 404 -7.91 27.07 5.73
CA ALA A 404 -7.26 26.50 4.54
C ALA A 404 -7.62 27.21 3.22
N GLY A 405 -8.41 28.31 3.24
CA GLY A 405 -8.78 29.06 2.05
C GLY A 405 -9.91 28.47 1.23
N PHE A 406 -10.66 27.52 1.77
CA PHE A 406 -11.76 26.85 1.08
C PHE A 406 -13.13 27.18 1.68
N THR A 407 -14.16 27.01 0.85
CA THR A 407 -15.56 26.93 1.29
C THR A 407 -16.17 25.64 0.74
N VAL A 408 -16.79 24.85 1.61
CA VAL A 408 -17.52 23.65 1.23
C VAL A 408 -19.00 23.98 1.04
N ILE A 409 -19.52 23.81 -0.16
CA ILE A 409 -20.95 24.00 -0.45
C ILE A 409 -21.58 22.65 -0.79
N ARG A 410 -22.67 22.31 -0.08
CA ARG A 410 -23.48 21.12 -0.39
C ARG A 410 -24.84 21.53 -0.93
N ALA A 411 -25.17 21.04 -2.12
CA ALA A 411 -26.47 21.25 -2.76
C ALA A 411 -27.29 19.95 -2.69
N GLY A 412 -28.39 19.97 -1.94
CA GLY A 412 -29.21 18.80 -1.68
C GLY A 412 -28.47 17.73 -0.86
N LYS A 413 -28.78 16.43 -1.15
CA LYS A 413 -28.25 15.30 -0.36
C LYS A 413 -26.84 14.84 -0.75
N LYS A 414 -26.45 15.02 -2.04
CA LYS A 414 -25.26 14.32 -2.59
C LYS A 414 -24.24 15.19 -3.32
N ARG A 415 -24.61 16.39 -3.78
CA ARG A 415 -23.68 17.22 -4.56
C ARG A 415 -22.88 18.11 -3.66
N VAL A 416 -21.56 17.94 -3.65
CA VAL A 416 -20.60 18.73 -2.89
C VAL A 416 -19.71 19.50 -3.85
N PHE A 417 -19.46 20.76 -3.54
CA PHE A 417 -18.60 21.67 -4.27
C PHE A 417 -17.55 22.21 -3.30
N LEU A 418 -16.31 22.26 -3.76
CA LEU A 418 -15.20 22.83 -3.03
C LEU A 418 -14.75 24.11 -3.73
N ILE A 419 -14.98 25.25 -3.11
CA ILE A 419 -14.56 26.55 -3.64
C ILE A 419 -13.22 26.93 -3.02
N GLN A 420 -12.20 27.09 -3.87
CA GLN A 420 -10.91 27.66 -3.50
C GLN A 420 -10.92 29.15 -3.77
N TRP A 421 -10.59 29.96 -2.76
CA TRP A 421 -10.59 31.40 -2.88
C TRP A 421 -9.25 31.92 -3.31
N ILE A 422 -9.26 32.67 -4.43
CA ILE A 422 -8.10 33.41 -4.93
C ILE A 422 -8.22 34.84 -4.33
N ARG A 423 -7.13 35.31 -3.75
CA ARG A 423 -7.05 36.67 -3.17
C ARG A 423 -6.50 37.66 -4.17
#